data_4ee294f84a77daa2f66ef48dcbf512fa
#
_entry.id   4ee294f84a77daa2f66ef48dcbf512fa
#
_cell.length_a   1.000
_cell.length_b   1.000
_cell.length_c   1.000
_cell.angle_alpha   90.00
_cell.angle_beta   90.00
_cell.angle_gamma   90.00
#
_symmetry.space_group_name_H-M   'P 1'
#
loop_
_entity.id
_entity.type
_entity.pdbx_description
1 polymer ?
#
loop_
_entity_poly.entity_id
_entity_poly.type
_entity_poly.pdbx_seq_one_letter_code
_entity_poly.pdbx_strand_id
1 'polypeptide(L)'
;MTVRIGVEEEFHVVEVGTGLLVPRAAAVLDGLPEQTFTTELQQSTVESNSGVHSSLDGLYSDVIGTRGRLDTAAAAHGLAVVAAGTVPLARTEDIRPTEGDRYRHMVDEYRMIADEQLICGTHVHVDVPDRDLAVRVMCEVSPWLHVLLALSASSPFWEGADTGYASWRTMLWQRWPTAGPPGCFADAAEYDAAVRCLVDSGVISDARMIYYDIRPSAHQPTLELRICDACPRAETVVLIAGLFRALVTEARERIAAGGAPACAGRHEWLRAAAWRAARSGLEGNLIDPATRHEAPAAEVVHSLLRRTGPALEAAGDRHTVRDLAERALAAGSAAHRMRRTAAREGLLACTDLTIAETRGDDHPRPRPVTADPDRRTAPTERFAAPAYGVRPAWAAGL
;
A
#
# COMPACT_ATOMS: atom_id res chain seq x y z
N MET A 1 20.53 3.36 -20.53
CA MET A 1 19.50 2.28 -20.57
C MET A 1 18.38 2.69 -19.61
N THR A 2 17.13 2.62 -20.05
CA THR A 2 15.97 2.93 -19.20
C THR A 2 15.86 1.90 -18.10
N VAL A 3 15.73 2.36 -16.84
CA VAL A 3 15.55 1.51 -15.67
C VAL A 3 14.16 0.87 -15.74
N ARG A 4 14.09 -0.48 -15.65
CA ARG A 4 12.84 -1.23 -15.75
C ARG A 4 12.07 -1.22 -14.44
N ILE A 5 10.77 -1.43 -14.55
CA ILE A 5 9.81 -1.45 -13.45
C ILE A 5 8.88 -2.65 -13.54
N GLY A 6 8.41 -3.12 -12.40
CA GLY A 6 7.33 -4.08 -12.24
C GLY A 6 6.49 -3.69 -11.02
N VAL A 7 5.28 -4.23 -10.94
CA VAL A 7 4.34 -3.93 -9.84
C VAL A 7 3.70 -5.22 -9.36
N GLU A 8 3.59 -5.35 -8.03
CA GLU A 8 2.75 -6.32 -7.35
C GLU A 8 1.54 -5.57 -6.77
N GLU A 9 0.34 -6.07 -7.00
CA GLU A 9 -0.89 -5.52 -6.46
C GLU A 9 -1.65 -6.56 -5.65
N GLU A 10 -2.02 -6.18 -4.45
CA GLU A 10 -2.89 -6.98 -3.60
C GLU A 10 -4.34 -6.50 -3.69
N PHE A 11 -5.29 -7.44 -3.66
CA PHE A 11 -6.72 -7.17 -3.77
C PHE A 11 -7.50 -7.93 -2.71
N HIS A 12 -8.47 -7.25 -2.13
CA HIS A 12 -9.50 -7.90 -1.33
C HIS A 12 -10.56 -8.55 -2.22
N VAL A 13 -11.05 -9.73 -1.81
CA VAL A 13 -12.17 -10.43 -2.45
C VAL A 13 -13.45 -10.16 -1.68
N VAL A 14 -14.44 -9.54 -2.35
CA VAL A 14 -15.72 -9.15 -1.74
C VAL A 14 -16.91 -9.74 -2.48
N GLU A 15 -18.00 -9.97 -1.76
CA GLU A 15 -19.29 -10.33 -2.34
C GLU A 15 -20.00 -9.07 -2.87
N VAL A 16 -20.40 -9.07 -4.16
CA VAL A 16 -20.94 -7.89 -4.85
C VAL A 16 -22.23 -7.35 -4.20
N GLY A 17 -23.10 -8.21 -3.68
CA GLY A 17 -24.38 -7.80 -3.09
C GLY A 17 -24.25 -7.11 -1.74
N THR A 18 -23.31 -7.53 -0.92
CA THR A 18 -23.15 -7.12 0.48
C THR A 18 -21.93 -6.21 0.71
N GLY A 19 -20.95 -6.25 -0.18
CA GLY A 19 -19.67 -5.58 0.01
C GLY A 19 -18.82 -6.18 1.14
N LEU A 20 -19.20 -7.35 1.66
CA LEU A 20 -18.48 -8.05 2.72
C LEU A 20 -17.29 -8.81 2.15
N LEU A 21 -16.24 -8.87 2.94
CA LEU A 21 -15.07 -9.68 2.65
C LEU A 21 -15.42 -11.17 2.72
N VAL A 22 -14.92 -11.97 1.78
CA VAL A 22 -15.19 -13.41 1.74
C VAL A 22 -13.92 -14.23 1.53
N PRO A 23 -13.73 -15.37 2.24
CA PRO A 23 -12.54 -16.22 2.15
C PRO A 23 -12.61 -17.13 0.91
N ARG A 24 -12.64 -16.53 -0.28
CA ARG A 24 -12.83 -17.24 -1.56
C ARG A 24 -11.75 -16.91 -2.62
N ALA A 25 -10.54 -16.50 -2.18
CA ALA A 25 -9.42 -16.25 -3.07
C ALA A 25 -9.12 -17.45 -3.99
N ALA A 26 -9.13 -18.68 -3.46
CA ALA A 26 -8.88 -19.88 -4.25
C ALA A 26 -9.86 -20.05 -5.42
N ALA A 27 -11.14 -19.69 -5.23
CA ALA A 27 -12.13 -19.77 -6.31
C ALA A 27 -11.91 -18.70 -7.39
N VAL A 28 -11.41 -17.52 -7.00
CA VAL A 28 -11.06 -16.44 -7.96
C VAL A 28 -9.79 -16.81 -8.75
N LEU A 29 -8.86 -17.51 -8.13
CA LEU A 29 -7.58 -17.88 -8.74
C LEU A 29 -7.67 -19.15 -9.60
N ASP A 30 -8.76 -19.91 -9.52
CA ASP A 30 -8.94 -21.16 -10.27
C ASP A 30 -8.86 -20.90 -11.78
N GLY A 31 -7.94 -21.61 -12.44
CA GLY A 31 -7.67 -21.45 -13.88
C GLY A 31 -6.86 -20.21 -14.29
N LEU A 32 -6.46 -19.36 -13.35
CA LEU A 32 -5.54 -18.24 -13.62
C LEU A 32 -4.07 -18.70 -13.54
N PRO A 33 -3.14 -18.08 -14.31
CA PRO A 33 -1.72 -18.42 -14.29
C PRO A 33 -1.07 -18.12 -12.93
N GLU A 34 -0.53 -19.13 -12.26
CA GLU A 34 0.13 -19.01 -10.93
C GLU A 34 1.36 -18.08 -10.92
N GLN A 35 2.01 -17.88 -12.08
CA GLN A 35 3.15 -16.95 -12.18
C GLN A 35 2.72 -15.48 -12.10
N THR A 36 1.44 -15.21 -12.39
CA THR A 36 0.88 -13.85 -12.37
C THR A 36 -0.02 -13.63 -11.16
N PHE A 37 -0.68 -14.67 -10.65
CA PHE A 37 -1.68 -14.56 -9.59
C PHE A 37 -1.39 -15.54 -8.46
N THR A 38 -1.32 -15.04 -7.24
CA THR A 38 -0.99 -15.84 -6.05
C THR A 38 -1.93 -15.59 -4.88
N THR A 39 -1.91 -16.51 -3.93
CA THR A 39 -2.61 -16.35 -2.65
C THR A 39 -1.75 -15.56 -1.68
N GLU A 40 -2.41 -14.88 -0.74
CA GLU A 40 -1.81 -14.16 0.36
C GLU A 40 -2.10 -14.80 1.73
N LEU A 41 -1.65 -14.14 2.84
CA LEU A 41 -1.88 -14.60 4.22
C LEU A 41 -3.34 -14.91 4.50
N GLN A 42 -4.27 -14.13 3.93
CA GLN A 42 -5.70 -14.32 4.15
C GLN A 42 -6.39 -14.91 2.92
N GLN A 43 -7.30 -15.86 3.14
CA GLN A 43 -8.12 -16.48 2.07
C GLN A 43 -9.05 -15.50 1.36
N SER A 44 -9.13 -14.26 1.83
CA SER A 44 -9.89 -13.16 1.23
C SER A 44 -9.03 -12.18 0.44
N THR A 45 -7.75 -12.51 0.21
CA THR A 45 -6.79 -11.65 -0.48
C THR A 45 -6.13 -12.41 -1.62
N VAL A 46 -5.99 -11.76 -2.77
CA VAL A 46 -5.24 -12.25 -3.93
C VAL A 46 -4.17 -11.24 -4.31
N GLU A 47 -3.04 -11.72 -4.80
CA GLU A 47 -1.96 -10.89 -5.34
C GLU A 47 -1.84 -11.08 -6.84
N SER A 48 -1.49 -10.03 -7.56
CA SER A 48 -1.10 -10.09 -8.97
C SER A 48 0.26 -9.47 -9.21
N ASN A 49 1.02 -10.08 -10.09
CA ASN A 49 2.35 -9.66 -10.52
C ASN A 49 2.32 -9.19 -11.97
N SER A 50 2.73 -7.95 -12.24
CA SER A 50 2.91 -7.46 -13.61
C SER A 50 4.15 -8.08 -14.27
N GLY A 51 4.25 -7.97 -15.58
CA GLY A 51 5.52 -8.13 -16.30
C GLY A 51 6.53 -7.03 -15.95
N VAL A 52 7.71 -7.12 -16.58
CA VAL A 52 8.78 -6.13 -16.43
C VAL A 52 8.72 -5.16 -17.62
N HIS A 53 8.55 -3.85 -17.33
CA HIS A 53 8.33 -2.81 -18.32
C HIS A 53 9.41 -1.74 -18.32
N SER A 54 9.72 -1.21 -19.51
CA SER A 54 10.60 -0.03 -19.68
C SER A 54 9.82 1.28 -19.82
N SER A 55 8.51 1.22 -20.10
CA SER A 55 7.62 2.38 -20.25
C SER A 55 6.44 2.34 -19.30
N LEU A 56 5.92 3.52 -18.94
CA LEU A 56 4.70 3.64 -18.11
C LEU A 56 3.44 3.19 -18.86
N ASP A 57 3.37 3.39 -20.18
CA ASP A 57 2.24 2.93 -21.01
C ASP A 57 2.16 1.40 -21.05
N GLY A 58 3.31 0.73 -21.16
CA GLY A 58 3.39 -0.74 -21.08
C GLY A 58 2.94 -1.27 -19.72
N LEU A 59 3.40 -0.63 -18.64
CA LEU A 59 2.96 -0.98 -17.29
C LEU A 59 1.45 -0.74 -17.12
N TYR A 60 0.93 0.41 -17.56
CA TYR A 60 -0.50 0.71 -17.46
C TYR A 60 -1.36 -0.34 -18.18
N SER A 61 -0.98 -0.69 -19.40
CA SER A 61 -1.70 -1.70 -20.20
C SER A 61 -1.71 -3.07 -19.53
N ASP A 62 -0.60 -3.46 -18.89
CA ASP A 62 -0.47 -4.74 -18.19
C ASP A 62 -1.31 -4.74 -16.90
N VAL A 63 -1.25 -3.69 -16.09
CA VAL A 63 -2.07 -3.52 -14.88
C VAL A 63 -3.56 -3.62 -15.20
N ILE A 64 -4.04 -2.90 -16.23
CA ILE A 64 -5.45 -2.97 -16.69
C ILE A 64 -5.81 -4.38 -17.16
N GLY A 65 -4.94 -5.02 -17.95
CA GLY A 65 -5.16 -6.38 -18.45
C GLY A 65 -5.22 -7.41 -17.32
N THR A 66 -4.36 -7.27 -16.34
CA THR A 66 -4.29 -8.15 -15.16
C THR A 66 -5.52 -8.00 -14.28
N ARG A 67 -5.92 -6.77 -13.97
CA ARG A 67 -7.14 -6.45 -13.24
C ARG A 67 -8.40 -6.95 -13.95
N GLY A 68 -8.46 -6.82 -15.29
CA GLY A 68 -9.58 -7.32 -16.11
C GLY A 68 -9.72 -8.85 -16.04
N ARG A 69 -8.60 -9.60 -15.97
CA ARG A 69 -8.63 -11.06 -15.77
C ARG A 69 -9.15 -11.43 -14.40
N LEU A 70 -8.69 -10.76 -13.34
CA LEU A 70 -9.18 -10.96 -11.96
C LEU A 70 -10.67 -10.62 -11.84
N ASP A 71 -11.11 -9.50 -12.41
CA ASP A 71 -12.53 -9.10 -12.39
C ASP A 71 -13.41 -10.13 -13.08
N THR A 72 -12.99 -10.64 -14.24
CA THR A 72 -13.72 -11.67 -14.98
C THR A 72 -13.82 -12.96 -14.17
N ALA A 73 -12.73 -13.40 -13.55
CA ALA A 73 -12.71 -14.59 -12.71
C ALA A 73 -13.59 -14.43 -11.46
N ALA A 74 -13.51 -13.30 -10.78
CA ALA A 74 -14.34 -13.01 -9.61
C ALA A 74 -15.83 -12.93 -9.95
N ALA A 75 -16.19 -12.27 -11.06
CA ALA A 75 -17.57 -12.12 -11.50
C ALA A 75 -18.27 -13.45 -11.78
N ALA A 76 -17.55 -14.49 -12.26
CA ALA A 76 -18.09 -15.83 -12.47
C ALA A 76 -18.62 -16.46 -11.16
N HIS A 77 -18.21 -15.95 -10.00
CA HIS A 77 -18.61 -16.42 -8.68
C HIS A 77 -19.50 -15.43 -7.91
N GLY A 78 -19.99 -14.36 -8.55
CA GLY A 78 -20.74 -13.29 -7.88
C GLY A 78 -19.86 -12.42 -6.95
N LEU A 79 -18.54 -12.43 -7.18
CA LEU A 79 -17.55 -11.73 -6.40
C LEU A 79 -16.97 -10.54 -7.18
N ALA A 80 -16.26 -9.68 -6.49
CA ALA A 80 -15.43 -8.63 -7.07
C ALA A 80 -14.09 -8.56 -6.34
N VAL A 81 -13.09 -7.99 -7.01
CA VAL A 81 -11.80 -7.63 -6.40
C VAL A 81 -11.72 -6.14 -6.15
N VAL A 82 -11.10 -5.76 -5.04
CA VAL A 82 -10.98 -4.38 -4.59
C VAL A 82 -9.53 -4.05 -4.28
N ALA A 83 -8.92 -3.15 -5.05
CA ALA A 83 -7.61 -2.57 -4.75
C ALA A 83 -7.78 -1.39 -3.78
N ALA A 84 -7.74 -1.63 -2.49
CA ALA A 84 -7.76 -0.60 -1.46
C ALA A 84 -6.97 -1.08 -0.25
N GLY A 85 -6.38 -0.16 0.54
CA GLY A 85 -5.62 -0.56 1.71
C GLY A 85 -6.47 -1.30 2.76
N THR A 86 -7.76 -0.97 2.87
CA THR A 86 -8.78 -1.70 3.66
C THR A 86 -10.14 -1.61 2.99
N VAL A 87 -11.04 -2.55 3.27
CA VAL A 87 -12.43 -2.54 2.80
C VAL A 87 -13.35 -2.00 3.90
N PRO A 88 -14.26 -1.05 3.61
CA PRO A 88 -15.07 -0.38 4.62
C PRO A 88 -15.88 -1.30 5.53
N LEU A 89 -16.43 -2.38 4.97
CA LEU A 89 -17.31 -3.34 5.66
C LEU A 89 -16.60 -4.63 6.10
N ALA A 90 -15.26 -4.72 5.93
CA ALA A 90 -14.48 -5.86 6.38
C ALA A 90 -14.53 -5.99 7.91
N ARG A 91 -14.59 -7.22 8.42
CA ARG A 91 -14.58 -7.53 9.84
C ARG A 91 -13.47 -8.52 10.15
N THR A 92 -12.84 -8.35 11.31
CA THR A 92 -11.80 -9.28 11.77
C THR A 92 -12.35 -10.70 11.98
N GLU A 93 -13.62 -10.86 12.31
CA GLU A 93 -14.29 -12.17 12.43
C GLU A 93 -14.40 -12.95 11.10
N ASP A 94 -14.31 -12.26 9.96
CA ASP A 94 -14.35 -12.87 8.62
C ASP A 94 -12.98 -13.39 8.15
N ILE A 95 -11.93 -13.16 8.93
CA ILE A 95 -10.56 -13.59 8.62
C ILE A 95 -10.45 -15.11 8.64
N ARG A 96 -9.82 -15.64 7.62
CA ARG A 96 -9.42 -17.05 7.53
C ARG A 96 -8.03 -17.11 6.91
N PRO A 97 -7.00 -17.46 7.68
CA PRO A 97 -5.66 -17.62 7.17
C PRO A 97 -5.59 -18.68 6.07
N THR A 98 -4.77 -18.43 5.07
CA THR A 98 -4.46 -19.40 4.02
C THR A 98 -3.80 -20.63 4.63
N GLU A 99 -4.16 -21.82 4.17
CA GLU A 99 -3.57 -23.07 4.65
C GLU A 99 -2.10 -23.16 4.26
N GLY A 100 -1.28 -23.69 5.17
CA GLY A 100 0.16 -23.89 4.94
C GLY A 100 0.97 -23.68 6.22
N ASP A 101 2.13 -24.37 6.31
CA ASP A 101 2.99 -24.34 7.51
C ASP A 101 3.49 -22.92 7.82
N ARG A 102 3.83 -22.16 6.78
CA ARG A 102 4.29 -20.77 6.90
C ARG A 102 3.23 -19.88 7.55
N TYR A 103 2.00 -19.94 7.05
CA TYR A 103 0.91 -19.09 7.54
C TYR A 103 0.47 -19.50 8.95
N ARG A 104 0.43 -20.81 9.23
CA ARG A 104 0.18 -21.32 10.59
C ARG A 104 1.22 -20.79 11.58
N HIS A 105 2.50 -20.87 11.21
CA HIS A 105 3.58 -20.32 12.04
C HIS A 105 3.41 -18.81 12.27
N MET A 106 3.05 -18.04 11.24
CA MET A 106 2.81 -16.59 11.38
C MET A 106 1.66 -16.29 12.36
N VAL A 107 0.55 -17.03 12.26
CA VAL A 107 -0.59 -16.87 13.17
C VAL A 107 -0.19 -17.26 14.60
N ASP A 108 0.54 -18.36 14.78
CA ASP A 108 0.99 -18.82 16.09
C ASP A 108 1.97 -17.88 16.76
N GLU A 109 2.86 -17.24 16.02
CA GLU A 109 3.89 -16.35 16.55
C GLU A 109 3.35 -14.94 16.81
N TYR A 110 2.62 -14.35 15.81
CA TYR A 110 2.22 -12.94 15.87
C TYR A 110 0.81 -12.70 16.39
N ARG A 111 0.03 -13.77 16.61
CA ARG A 111 -1.28 -13.74 17.27
C ARG A 111 -2.21 -12.68 16.66
N MET A 112 -2.73 -11.78 17.48
CA MET A 112 -3.66 -10.72 17.09
C MET A 112 -3.16 -9.86 15.92
N ILE A 113 -1.84 -9.67 15.77
CA ILE A 113 -1.29 -8.93 14.62
C ILE A 113 -1.61 -9.65 13.30
N ALA A 114 -1.45 -10.97 13.26
CA ALA A 114 -1.78 -11.80 12.09
C ALA A 114 -3.30 -11.96 11.94
N ASP A 115 -4.04 -12.11 13.06
CA ASP A 115 -5.49 -12.24 13.05
C ASP A 115 -6.21 -10.99 12.55
N GLU A 116 -5.62 -9.79 12.72
CA GLU A 116 -6.17 -8.52 12.24
C GLU A 116 -5.52 -8.03 10.95
N GLN A 117 -4.77 -8.88 10.23
CA GLN A 117 -4.08 -8.52 8.99
C GLN A 117 -5.05 -8.53 7.79
N LEU A 118 -5.94 -7.54 7.72
CA LEU A 118 -6.88 -7.30 6.61
C LEU A 118 -6.49 -6.05 5.83
N ILE A 119 -5.31 -6.07 5.24
CA ILE A 119 -4.78 -4.94 4.49
C ILE A 119 -4.21 -5.40 3.15
N CYS A 120 -4.27 -4.52 2.16
CA CYS A 120 -3.67 -4.70 0.84
C CYS A 120 -2.78 -3.53 0.46
N GLY A 121 -1.67 -3.81 -0.19
CA GLY A 121 -0.69 -2.85 -0.67
C GLY A 121 -0.47 -2.89 -2.17
N THR A 122 0.27 -1.92 -2.64
CA THR A 122 0.89 -1.91 -3.98
C THR A 122 2.39 -1.83 -3.79
N HIS A 123 3.13 -2.79 -4.33
CA HIS A 123 4.58 -2.82 -4.32
C HIS A 123 5.11 -2.44 -5.70
N VAL A 124 6.18 -1.65 -5.73
CA VAL A 124 6.82 -1.26 -6.98
C VAL A 124 8.27 -1.69 -6.97
N HIS A 125 8.66 -2.47 -7.97
CA HIS A 125 10.02 -2.93 -8.20
C HIS A 125 10.71 -2.08 -9.24
N VAL A 126 11.95 -1.65 -8.93
CA VAL A 126 12.81 -0.90 -9.84
C VAL A 126 14.17 -1.59 -9.94
N ASP A 127 14.65 -1.82 -11.15
CA ASP A 127 15.94 -2.49 -11.39
C ASP A 127 17.11 -1.78 -10.69
N VAL A 128 17.73 -2.44 -9.71
CA VAL A 128 19.00 -2.05 -9.08
C VAL A 128 19.79 -3.33 -8.79
N PRO A 129 20.43 -3.94 -9.80
CA PRO A 129 21.08 -5.25 -9.64
C PRO A 129 22.31 -5.25 -8.74
N ASP A 130 22.98 -4.11 -8.60
CA ASP A 130 24.07 -3.93 -7.63
C ASP A 130 23.46 -3.74 -6.22
N ARG A 131 23.67 -4.72 -5.33
CA ARG A 131 23.07 -4.72 -3.99
C ARG A 131 23.65 -3.64 -3.08
N ASP A 132 24.94 -3.31 -3.21
CA ASP A 132 25.55 -2.21 -2.45
C ASP A 132 24.92 -0.88 -2.87
N LEU A 133 24.72 -0.70 -4.16
CA LEU A 133 24.02 0.47 -4.69
C LEU A 133 22.54 0.48 -4.23
N ALA A 134 21.84 -0.67 -4.24
CA ALA A 134 20.45 -0.76 -3.81
C ALA A 134 20.26 -0.32 -2.36
N VAL A 135 21.12 -0.76 -1.45
CA VAL A 135 21.12 -0.38 -0.03
C VAL A 135 21.37 1.12 0.16
N ARG A 136 22.29 1.70 -0.60
CA ARG A 136 22.57 3.14 -0.56
C ARG A 136 21.44 3.97 -1.15
N VAL A 137 20.86 3.53 -2.28
CA VAL A 137 19.67 4.16 -2.90
C VAL A 137 18.47 4.10 -1.95
N MET A 138 18.26 3.00 -1.25
CA MET A 138 17.22 2.86 -0.23
C MET A 138 17.31 4.00 0.81
N CYS A 139 18.49 4.31 1.31
CA CYS A 139 18.69 5.44 2.25
C CYS A 139 18.39 6.80 1.60
N GLU A 140 18.81 6.99 0.33
CA GLU A 140 18.63 8.26 -0.40
C GLU A 140 17.18 8.61 -0.69
N VAL A 141 16.34 7.60 -1.01
CA VAL A 141 14.92 7.81 -1.37
C VAL A 141 13.99 7.83 -0.18
N SER A 142 14.39 7.23 0.96
CA SER A 142 13.56 7.09 2.17
C SER A 142 12.88 8.38 2.63
N PRO A 143 13.50 9.57 2.58
CA PRO A 143 12.83 10.82 2.95
C PRO A 143 11.59 11.17 2.14
N TRP A 144 11.44 10.64 0.93
CA TRP A 144 10.33 10.96 0.02
C TRP A 144 9.21 9.94 -0.01
N LEU A 145 9.38 8.77 0.62
CA LEU A 145 8.43 7.66 0.54
C LEU A 145 7.05 8.00 1.11
N HIS A 146 7.00 8.83 2.14
CA HIS A 146 5.73 9.27 2.73
C HIS A 146 4.86 10.12 1.78
N VAL A 147 5.45 10.74 0.75
CA VAL A 147 4.70 11.44 -0.29
C VAL A 147 3.99 10.42 -1.20
N LEU A 148 4.66 9.30 -1.51
CA LEU A 148 4.06 8.20 -2.26
C LEU A 148 2.94 7.51 -1.46
N LEU A 149 3.12 7.36 -0.14
CA LEU A 149 2.05 6.92 0.76
C LEU A 149 0.83 7.84 0.71
N ALA A 150 1.02 9.16 0.77
CA ALA A 150 -0.10 10.11 0.69
C ALA A 150 -0.86 10.01 -0.64
N LEU A 151 -0.15 9.80 -1.77
CA LEU A 151 -0.73 9.58 -3.09
C LEU A 151 -1.55 8.28 -3.17
N SER A 152 -1.09 7.20 -2.51
CA SER A 152 -1.75 5.89 -2.50
C SER A 152 -2.91 5.77 -1.50
N ALA A 153 -3.02 6.67 -0.51
CA ALA A 153 -3.91 6.53 0.64
C ALA A 153 -5.35 6.17 0.25
N SER A 154 -5.79 4.96 0.67
CA SER A 154 -7.06 4.35 0.27
C SER A 154 -7.71 3.52 1.37
N SER A 155 -7.36 3.75 2.66
CA SER A 155 -7.86 2.94 3.77
C SER A 155 -8.43 3.77 4.92
N PRO A 156 -9.50 4.58 4.67
CA PRO A 156 -10.05 5.46 5.70
C PRO A 156 -10.96 4.76 6.70
N PHE A 157 -11.47 3.58 6.36
CA PHE A 157 -12.44 2.84 7.17
C PHE A 157 -11.86 1.54 7.72
N TRP A 158 -12.27 1.20 8.93
CA TRP A 158 -11.96 -0.07 9.59
C TRP A 158 -13.19 -0.56 10.36
N GLU A 159 -13.62 -1.80 10.10
CA GLU A 159 -14.79 -2.41 10.75
C GLU A 159 -16.04 -1.52 10.77
N GLY A 160 -16.34 -0.90 9.65
CA GLY A 160 -17.50 -0.03 9.50
C GLY A 160 -17.35 1.38 10.08
N ALA A 161 -16.21 1.72 10.71
CA ALA A 161 -15.97 3.02 11.31
C ALA A 161 -14.96 3.86 10.50
N ASP A 162 -15.17 5.18 10.43
CA ASP A 162 -14.15 6.12 9.94
C ASP A 162 -13.05 6.26 11.00
N THR A 163 -11.84 5.88 10.63
CA THR A 163 -10.67 5.90 11.51
C THR A 163 -10.09 7.30 11.73
N GLY A 164 -10.49 8.26 10.92
CA GLY A 164 -9.88 9.58 10.87
C GLY A 164 -8.53 9.63 10.16
N TYR A 165 -8.02 8.51 9.61
CA TYR A 165 -6.77 8.42 8.84
C TYR A 165 -7.07 8.23 7.36
N ALA A 166 -6.19 8.72 6.50
CA ALA A 166 -6.27 8.45 5.06
C ALA A 166 -5.69 7.06 4.72
N SER A 167 -4.67 6.62 5.45
CA SER A 167 -4.13 5.27 5.40
C SER A 167 -4.15 4.61 6.78
N TRP A 168 -5.23 3.88 7.10
CA TRP A 168 -5.27 3.04 8.29
C TRP A 168 -4.42 1.77 8.12
N ARG A 169 -4.24 1.30 6.90
CA ARG A 169 -3.30 0.21 6.56
C ARG A 169 -1.93 0.46 7.17
N THR A 170 -1.40 1.67 7.06
CA THR A 170 -0.09 2.02 7.63
C THR A 170 -0.07 1.79 9.15
N MET A 171 -1.14 2.12 9.87
CA MET A 171 -1.22 1.91 11.32
C MET A 171 -1.28 0.42 11.68
N LEU A 172 -1.99 -0.38 10.91
CA LEU A 172 -2.05 -1.83 11.07
C LEU A 172 -0.72 -2.49 10.74
N TRP A 173 -0.10 -2.08 9.61
CA TRP A 173 1.19 -2.61 9.16
C TRP A 173 2.33 -2.32 10.14
N GLN A 174 2.37 -1.13 10.72
CA GLN A 174 3.42 -0.74 11.66
C GLN A 174 3.41 -1.51 12.99
N ARG A 175 2.45 -2.39 13.22
CA ARG A 175 2.44 -3.34 14.36
C ARG A 175 3.42 -4.50 14.17
N TRP A 176 3.78 -4.84 12.92
CA TRP A 176 4.75 -5.89 12.63
C TRP A 176 6.14 -5.48 13.07
N PRO A 177 6.95 -6.39 13.67
CA PRO A 177 8.21 -6.03 14.31
C PRO A 177 9.22 -5.35 13.39
N THR A 178 9.20 -5.67 12.09
CA THR A 178 10.15 -5.15 11.10
C THR A 178 9.56 -4.08 10.19
N ALA A 179 8.30 -3.67 10.41
CA ALA A 179 7.65 -2.67 9.56
C ALA A 179 8.15 -1.24 9.85
N GLY A 180 8.15 -0.41 8.82
CA GLY A 180 8.52 1.00 8.91
C GLY A 180 9.78 1.36 8.15
N PRO A 181 10.36 2.55 8.42
CA PRO A 181 11.54 3.01 7.69
C PRO A 181 12.75 2.10 7.96
N PRO A 182 13.49 1.72 6.89
CA PRO A 182 14.72 0.95 7.03
C PRO A 182 15.82 1.75 7.71
N GLY A 183 16.83 1.05 8.22
CA GLY A 183 18.11 1.65 8.60
C GLY A 183 18.87 2.21 7.40
N CYS A 184 19.86 3.06 7.68
CA CYS A 184 20.92 3.33 6.71
C CYS A 184 22.07 2.37 6.96
N PHE A 185 22.50 1.70 5.91
CA PHE A 185 23.59 0.72 5.93
C PHE A 185 24.67 1.17 4.96
N ALA A 186 25.92 0.89 5.27
CA ALA A 186 27.05 1.28 4.43
C ALA A 186 27.08 0.48 3.12
N ASP A 187 26.74 -0.80 3.19
CA ASP A 187 26.76 -1.74 2.07
C ASP A 187 25.76 -2.91 2.28
N ALA A 188 25.69 -3.80 1.30
CA ALA A 188 24.83 -4.97 1.36
C ALA A 188 25.24 -5.97 2.46
N ALA A 189 26.52 -6.03 2.79
CA ALA A 189 27.02 -6.94 3.82
C ALA A 189 26.52 -6.54 5.22
N GLU A 190 26.50 -5.23 5.52
CA GLU A 190 25.92 -4.70 6.76
C GLU A 190 24.41 -4.92 6.80
N TYR A 191 23.69 -4.66 5.69
CA TYR A 191 22.25 -4.94 5.58
C TYR A 191 21.96 -6.42 5.82
N ASP A 192 22.68 -7.31 5.15
CA ASP A 192 22.48 -8.75 5.28
C ASP A 192 22.85 -9.25 6.70
N ALA A 193 23.82 -8.63 7.36
CA ALA A 193 24.15 -8.91 8.75
C ALA A 193 23.02 -8.51 9.71
N ALA A 194 22.40 -7.35 9.49
CA ALA A 194 21.24 -6.90 10.26
C ALA A 194 20.03 -7.84 10.06
N VAL A 195 19.77 -8.27 8.83
CA VAL A 195 18.71 -9.25 8.53
C VAL A 195 18.98 -10.58 9.22
N ARG A 196 20.22 -11.11 9.15
CA ARG A 196 20.59 -12.34 9.86
C ARG A 196 20.39 -12.21 11.37
N CYS A 197 20.77 -11.08 11.96
CA CYS A 197 20.57 -10.83 13.38
C CYS A 197 19.08 -10.91 13.78
N LEU A 198 18.17 -10.38 12.95
CA LEU A 198 16.72 -10.48 13.18
C LEU A 198 16.20 -11.91 13.07
N VAL A 199 16.71 -12.70 12.12
CA VAL A 199 16.39 -14.14 11.99
C VAL A 199 16.94 -14.91 13.18
N ASP A 200 18.22 -14.72 13.52
CA ASP A 200 18.89 -15.43 14.63
C ASP A 200 18.27 -15.11 15.99
N SER A 201 17.69 -13.92 16.15
CA SER A 201 16.94 -13.53 17.35
C SER A 201 15.58 -14.21 17.49
N GLY A 202 15.10 -14.88 16.44
CA GLY A 202 13.76 -15.49 16.37
C GLY A 202 12.61 -14.50 16.19
N VAL A 203 12.89 -13.20 16.00
CA VAL A 203 11.83 -12.18 15.76
C VAL A 203 11.16 -12.38 14.41
N ILE A 204 11.90 -12.88 13.41
CA ILE A 204 11.37 -13.28 12.10
C ILE A 204 11.91 -14.65 11.70
N SER A 205 11.14 -15.43 10.95
CA SER A 205 11.53 -16.77 10.51
C SER A 205 12.48 -16.76 9.33
N ASP A 206 12.37 -15.79 8.44
CA ASP A 206 13.17 -15.64 7.23
C ASP A 206 13.23 -14.19 6.73
N ALA A 207 14.14 -13.92 5.78
CA ALA A 207 14.36 -12.59 5.22
C ALA A 207 13.13 -11.99 4.49
N ARG A 208 12.15 -12.79 4.08
CA ARG A 208 10.91 -12.28 3.45
C ARG A 208 10.05 -11.51 4.44
N MET A 209 10.26 -11.74 5.76
CA MET A 209 9.57 -11.01 6.84
C MET A 209 10.24 -9.68 7.20
N ILE A 210 11.15 -9.18 6.39
CA ILE A 210 11.63 -7.79 6.45
C ILE A 210 10.56 -6.91 5.80
N TYR A 211 9.75 -6.26 6.61
CA TYR A 211 8.60 -5.47 6.19
C TYR A 211 8.89 -3.97 6.13
N TYR A 212 10.15 -3.60 5.87
CA TYR A 212 10.54 -2.20 5.69
C TYR A 212 9.70 -1.51 4.60
N ASP A 213 9.50 -0.20 4.73
CA ASP A 213 8.79 0.64 3.75
C ASP A 213 9.42 0.56 2.34
N ILE A 214 10.69 0.20 2.28
CA ILE A 214 11.49 -0.04 1.07
C ILE A 214 12.61 -1.02 1.42
N ARG A 215 12.92 -1.97 0.52
CA ARG A 215 14.01 -2.95 0.74
C ARG A 215 14.64 -3.40 -0.59
N PRO A 216 15.88 -3.87 -0.60
CA PRO A 216 16.36 -4.75 -1.67
C PRO A 216 15.50 -6.02 -1.69
N SER A 217 14.96 -6.38 -2.86
CA SER A 217 14.16 -7.61 -2.97
C SER A 217 15.01 -8.85 -2.68
N ALA A 218 14.40 -9.85 -2.01
CA ALA A 218 15.07 -11.09 -1.67
C ALA A 218 15.26 -12.02 -2.90
N HIS A 219 14.45 -11.86 -3.94
CA HIS A 219 14.37 -12.77 -5.08
C HIS A 219 14.65 -12.13 -6.42
N GLN A 220 14.53 -10.81 -6.53
CA GLN A 220 14.71 -10.07 -7.77
C GLN A 220 15.86 -9.07 -7.63
N PRO A 221 16.59 -8.74 -8.72
CA PRO A 221 17.65 -7.74 -8.68
C PRO A 221 17.08 -6.30 -8.68
N THR A 222 16.16 -6.03 -7.75
CA THR A 222 15.37 -4.80 -7.68
C THR A 222 15.39 -4.19 -6.29
N LEU A 223 15.11 -2.88 -6.23
CA LEU A 223 14.67 -2.19 -5.03
C LEU A 223 13.13 -2.17 -5.03
N GLU A 224 12.52 -2.60 -3.93
CA GLU A 224 11.09 -2.82 -3.75
C GLU A 224 10.50 -1.77 -2.79
N LEU A 225 9.58 -0.96 -3.30
CA LEU A 225 8.77 -0.02 -2.52
C LEU A 225 7.56 -0.75 -1.94
N ARG A 226 7.28 -0.61 -0.64
CA ARG A 226 6.21 -1.35 0.07
C ARG A 226 5.24 -0.48 0.88
N ILE A 227 5.57 0.81 1.07
CA ILE A 227 4.84 1.72 1.96
C ILE A 227 3.39 2.00 1.49
N CYS A 228 3.11 1.83 0.19
CA CYS A 228 1.86 2.27 -0.44
C CYS A 228 0.67 1.37 -0.11
N ASP A 229 -0.50 1.97 0.12
CA ASP A 229 -1.78 1.26 0.09
C ASP A 229 -2.03 0.70 -1.31
N ALA A 230 -2.84 -0.35 -1.44
CA ALA A 230 -3.37 -0.77 -2.74
C ALA A 230 -4.20 0.38 -3.36
N CYS A 231 -3.99 0.63 -4.64
CA CYS A 231 -4.52 1.81 -5.32
C CYS A 231 -5.77 1.46 -6.14
N PRO A 232 -6.97 2.00 -5.85
CA PRO A 232 -8.16 1.72 -6.65
C PRO A 232 -7.96 2.03 -8.13
N ARG A 233 -7.40 3.19 -8.46
CA ARG A 233 -7.15 3.60 -9.84
C ARG A 233 -5.78 3.15 -10.33
N ALA A 234 -5.73 2.50 -11.49
CA ALA A 234 -4.50 2.07 -12.14
C ALA A 234 -3.56 3.24 -12.45
N GLU A 235 -4.10 4.41 -12.74
CA GLU A 235 -3.33 5.64 -12.95
C GLU A 235 -2.51 6.04 -11.72
N THR A 236 -3.02 5.79 -10.52
CA THR A 236 -2.27 6.03 -9.27
C THR A 236 -1.09 5.08 -9.14
N VAL A 237 -1.26 3.81 -9.52
CA VAL A 237 -0.17 2.82 -9.56
C VAL A 237 0.94 3.29 -10.50
N VAL A 238 0.58 3.71 -11.71
CA VAL A 238 1.52 4.20 -12.72
C VAL A 238 2.23 5.49 -12.28
N LEU A 239 1.49 6.42 -11.64
CA LEU A 239 2.07 7.62 -11.05
C LEU A 239 3.15 7.29 -10.02
N ILE A 240 2.83 6.39 -9.08
CA ILE A 240 3.76 5.96 -8.03
C ILE A 240 4.97 5.25 -8.64
N ALA A 241 4.77 4.36 -9.60
CA ALA A 241 5.84 3.66 -10.30
C ALA A 241 6.78 4.62 -11.04
N GLY A 242 6.22 5.62 -11.74
CA GLY A 242 6.99 6.65 -12.43
C GLY A 242 7.80 7.53 -11.48
N LEU A 243 7.19 7.99 -10.39
CA LEU A 243 7.86 8.79 -9.36
C LEU A 243 8.95 7.98 -8.63
N PHE A 244 8.67 6.74 -8.27
CA PHE A 244 9.65 5.89 -7.59
C PHE A 244 10.84 5.56 -8.49
N ARG A 245 10.61 5.20 -9.77
CA ARG A 245 11.68 5.01 -10.76
C ARG A 245 12.55 6.26 -10.90
N ALA A 246 11.94 7.43 -10.93
CA ALA A 246 12.66 8.69 -11.05
C ALA A 246 13.47 9.02 -9.79
N LEU A 247 12.92 8.76 -8.58
CA LEU A 247 13.66 8.88 -7.32
C LEU A 247 14.88 7.95 -7.26
N VAL A 248 14.71 6.69 -7.67
CA VAL A 248 15.81 5.71 -7.74
C VAL A 248 16.88 6.17 -8.73
N THR A 249 16.49 6.69 -9.90
CA THR A 249 17.43 7.20 -10.91
C THR A 249 18.22 8.40 -10.39
N GLU A 250 17.55 9.38 -9.81
CA GLU A 250 18.18 10.57 -9.21
C GLU A 250 19.13 10.19 -8.06
N ALA A 251 18.71 9.27 -7.19
CA ALA A 251 19.53 8.79 -6.09
C ALA A 251 20.83 8.11 -6.58
N ARG A 252 20.76 7.30 -7.64
CA ARG A 252 21.92 6.67 -8.26
C ARG A 252 22.91 7.72 -8.80
N GLU A 253 22.42 8.76 -9.46
CA GLU A 253 23.24 9.86 -9.97
C GLU A 253 23.91 10.65 -8.83
N ARG A 254 23.18 10.95 -7.75
CA ARG A 254 23.73 11.60 -6.56
C ARG A 254 24.84 10.78 -5.89
N ILE A 255 24.61 9.47 -5.74
CA ILE A 255 25.60 8.55 -5.17
C ILE A 255 26.85 8.51 -6.04
N ALA A 256 26.70 8.41 -7.36
CA ALA A 256 27.81 8.42 -8.31
C ALA A 256 28.62 9.74 -8.26
N ALA A 257 27.96 10.86 -7.96
CA ALA A 257 28.59 12.16 -7.76
C ALA A 257 29.23 12.35 -6.36
N GLY A 258 29.17 11.36 -5.48
CA GLY A 258 29.74 11.44 -4.12
C GLY A 258 28.88 12.22 -3.13
N GLY A 259 27.57 12.37 -3.36
CA GLY A 259 26.64 13.04 -2.46
C GLY A 259 26.57 12.40 -1.08
N ALA A 260 26.40 13.21 -0.03
CA ALA A 260 26.16 12.72 1.33
C ALA A 260 24.77 12.06 1.44
N PRO A 261 24.59 11.03 2.31
CA PRO A 261 23.30 10.35 2.52
C PRO A 261 22.18 11.31 2.92
N ALA A 262 21.03 11.23 2.23
CA ALA A 262 19.92 12.18 2.40
C ALA A 262 19.19 12.02 3.75
N CYS A 263 19.01 10.81 4.26
CA CYS A 263 18.30 10.54 5.51
C CYS A 263 19.17 10.76 6.75
N ALA A 264 20.47 10.69 6.64
CA ALA A 264 21.43 10.78 7.76
C ALA A 264 21.07 9.86 8.96
N GLY A 265 20.42 8.72 8.71
CA GLY A 265 19.99 7.77 9.75
C GLY A 265 18.85 8.25 10.68
N ARG A 266 18.07 9.25 10.30
CA ARG A 266 17.03 9.88 11.14
C ARG A 266 15.70 9.15 11.04
N HIS A 267 15.63 7.97 11.63
CA HIS A 267 14.43 7.10 11.60
C HIS A 267 13.21 7.72 12.27
N GLU A 268 13.40 8.43 13.36
CA GLU A 268 12.34 9.11 14.10
C GLU A 268 11.60 10.12 13.21
N TRP A 269 12.34 10.83 12.36
CA TRP A 269 11.76 11.79 11.42
C TRP A 269 11.01 11.08 10.29
N LEU A 270 11.58 10.03 9.69
CA LEU A 270 10.94 9.25 8.62
C LEU A 270 9.63 8.63 9.10
N ARG A 271 9.64 8.06 10.31
CA ARG A 271 8.44 7.51 10.93
C ARG A 271 7.37 8.58 11.19
N ALA A 272 7.76 9.75 11.70
CA ALA A 272 6.85 10.86 11.92
C ALA A 272 6.24 11.38 10.61
N ALA A 273 7.05 11.47 9.53
CA ALA A 273 6.59 11.88 8.21
C ALA A 273 5.60 10.86 7.62
N ALA A 274 5.88 9.56 7.73
CA ALA A 274 4.96 8.50 7.31
C ALA A 274 3.64 8.54 8.11
N TRP A 275 3.69 8.74 9.43
CA TRP A 275 2.50 8.92 10.24
C TRP A 275 1.67 10.13 9.79
N ARG A 276 2.31 11.28 9.52
CA ARG A 276 1.63 12.48 9.02
C ARG A 276 0.94 12.21 7.69
N ALA A 277 1.60 11.53 6.76
CA ALA A 277 1.01 11.15 5.47
C ALA A 277 -0.17 10.18 5.64
N ALA A 278 -0.03 9.15 6.49
CA ALA A 278 -1.10 8.22 6.79
C ALA A 278 -2.32 8.91 7.43
N ARG A 279 -2.09 9.90 8.31
CA ARG A 279 -3.15 10.68 8.95
C ARG A 279 -3.88 11.60 7.98
N SER A 280 -3.14 12.26 7.09
CA SER A 280 -3.64 13.42 6.34
C SER A 280 -3.96 13.12 4.87
N GLY A 281 -3.27 12.15 4.24
CA GLY A 281 -3.40 11.93 2.79
C GLY A 281 -2.99 13.17 2.00
N LEU A 282 -3.69 13.43 0.90
CA LEU A 282 -3.50 14.62 0.05
C LEU A 282 -4.30 15.85 0.54
N GLU A 283 -5.21 15.66 1.49
CA GLU A 283 -6.16 16.69 1.96
C GLU A 283 -5.62 17.55 3.09
N GLY A 284 -4.46 17.19 3.62
CA GLY A 284 -3.83 17.94 4.71
C GLY A 284 -2.41 18.35 4.39
N ASN A 285 -1.65 18.60 5.46
CA ASN A 285 -0.24 18.92 5.35
C ASN A 285 0.62 17.67 5.43
N LEU A 286 1.72 17.68 4.68
CA LEU A 286 2.82 16.71 4.75
C LEU A 286 4.07 17.43 5.30
N ILE A 287 5.13 16.66 5.56
CA ILE A 287 6.43 17.23 5.89
C ILE A 287 7.25 17.28 4.59
N ASP A 288 7.65 18.46 4.15
CA ASP A 288 8.52 18.59 2.96
C ASP A 288 9.93 18.09 3.31
N PRO A 289 10.44 17.04 2.65
CA PRO A 289 11.77 16.49 2.91
C PRO A 289 12.91 17.48 2.66
N ALA A 290 12.71 18.47 1.76
CA ALA A 290 13.73 19.46 1.44
C ALA A 290 13.91 20.49 2.56
N THR A 291 12.82 20.92 3.18
CA THR A 291 12.82 21.95 4.24
C THR A 291 12.67 21.35 5.65
N ARG A 292 12.16 20.13 5.78
CA ARG A 292 11.73 19.46 7.03
C ARG A 292 10.64 20.20 7.78
N HIS A 293 9.90 21.05 7.09
CA HIS A 293 8.74 21.77 7.64
C HIS A 293 7.42 21.22 7.08
N GLU A 294 6.37 21.46 7.81
CA GLU A 294 5.01 21.17 7.39
C GLU A 294 4.62 22.09 6.23
N ALA A 295 4.03 21.52 5.19
CA ALA A 295 3.52 22.23 4.02
C ALA A 295 2.28 21.52 3.45
N PRO A 296 1.39 22.23 2.73
CA PRO A 296 0.27 21.61 2.02
C PRO A 296 0.73 20.46 1.13
N ALA A 297 -0.02 19.35 1.12
CA ALA A 297 0.36 18.15 0.36
C ALA A 297 0.66 18.45 -1.12
N ALA A 298 -0.13 19.33 -1.75
CA ALA A 298 0.11 19.73 -3.14
C ALA A 298 1.48 20.38 -3.35
N GLU A 299 1.93 21.22 -2.43
CA GLU A 299 3.25 21.85 -2.52
C GLU A 299 4.38 20.83 -2.38
N VAL A 300 4.20 19.82 -1.50
CA VAL A 300 5.18 18.75 -1.28
C VAL A 300 5.22 17.81 -2.50
N VAL A 301 4.08 17.48 -3.11
CA VAL A 301 4.03 16.71 -4.37
C VAL A 301 4.72 17.50 -5.49
N HIS A 302 4.48 18.80 -5.61
CA HIS A 302 5.17 19.63 -6.58
C HIS A 302 6.69 19.73 -6.30
N SER A 303 7.10 19.71 -5.02
CA SER A 303 8.52 19.63 -4.63
C SER A 303 9.16 18.34 -5.12
N LEU A 304 8.45 17.19 -4.97
CA LEU A 304 8.86 15.90 -5.51
C LEU A 304 8.98 15.92 -7.03
N LEU A 305 7.98 16.46 -7.75
CA LEU A 305 8.00 16.61 -9.22
C LEU A 305 9.18 17.47 -9.71
N ARG A 306 9.49 18.55 -9.00
CA ARG A 306 10.66 19.38 -9.34
C ARG A 306 11.97 18.61 -9.16
N ARG A 307 12.11 17.91 -8.03
CA ARG A 307 13.29 17.10 -7.72
C ARG A 307 13.53 16.01 -8.77
N THR A 308 12.46 15.25 -9.10
CA THR A 308 12.55 14.12 -10.04
C THR A 308 12.50 14.54 -11.51
N GLY A 309 12.26 15.83 -11.79
CA GLY A 309 12.07 16.37 -13.14
C GLY A 309 13.15 15.97 -14.16
N PRO A 310 14.44 16.10 -13.86
CA PRO A 310 15.50 15.68 -14.78
C PRO A 310 15.46 14.18 -15.12
N ALA A 311 15.25 13.31 -14.11
CA ALA A 311 15.15 11.86 -14.30
C ALA A 311 13.90 11.47 -15.10
N LEU A 312 12.76 12.14 -14.85
CA LEU A 312 11.52 11.95 -15.62
C LEU A 312 11.69 12.39 -17.08
N GLU A 313 12.39 13.50 -17.32
CA GLU A 313 12.69 13.96 -18.68
C GLU A 313 13.56 12.96 -19.44
N ALA A 314 14.63 12.47 -18.81
CA ALA A 314 15.53 11.47 -19.38
C ALA A 314 14.83 10.14 -19.71
N ALA A 315 13.78 9.78 -18.94
CA ALA A 315 12.95 8.60 -19.18
C ALA A 315 11.83 8.83 -20.21
N GLY A 316 11.55 10.09 -20.60
CA GLY A 316 10.41 10.46 -21.46
C GLY A 316 9.05 10.49 -20.71
N ASP A 317 9.06 10.41 -19.37
CA ASP A 317 7.85 10.26 -18.55
C ASP A 317 7.31 11.57 -18.00
N ARG A 318 8.03 12.68 -18.16
CA ARG A 318 7.73 13.94 -17.47
C ARG A 318 6.30 14.43 -17.66
N HIS A 319 5.81 14.37 -18.89
CA HIS A 319 4.45 14.83 -19.20
C HIS A 319 3.41 13.92 -18.53
N THR A 320 3.54 12.60 -18.71
CA THR A 320 2.63 11.59 -18.14
C THR A 320 2.57 11.68 -16.62
N VAL A 321 3.72 11.69 -15.94
CA VAL A 321 3.77 11.73 -14.46
C VAL A 321 3.21 13.04 -13.93
N ARG A 322 3.52 14.18 -14.56
CA ARG A 322 2.95 15.47 -14.17
C ARG A 322 1.44 15.49 -14.31
N ASP A 323 0.92 15.06 -15.45
CA ASP A 323 -0.52 15.01 -15.72
C ASP A 323 -1.27 14.12 -14.73
N LEU A 324 -0.70 12.94 -14.42
CA LEU A 324 -1.24 12.02 -13.42
C LEU A 324 -1.22 12.65 -12.03
N ALA A 325 -0.16 13.35 -11.65
CA ALA A 325 -0.05 14.02 -10.36
C ALA A 325 -1.08 15.16 -10.21
N GLU A 326 -1.24 16.00 -11.23
CA GLU A 326 -2.24 17.08 -11.22
C GLU A 326 -3.66 16.52 -11.13
N ARG A 327 -3.97 15.44 -11.86
CA ARG A 327 -5.26 14.75 -11.75
C ARG A 327 -5.48 14.15 -10.36
N ALA A 328 -4.47 13.55 -9.75
CA ALA A 328 -4.55 13.01 -8.40
C ALA A 328 -4.81 14.11 -7.37
N LEU A 329 -4.11 15.24 -7.46
CA LEU A 329 -4.30 16.41 -6.60
C LEU A 329 -5.70 17.02 -6.77
N ALA A 330 -6.20 17.12 -7.99
CA ALA A 330 -7.55 17.65 -8.27
C ALA A 330 -8.67 16.73 -7.77
N ALA A 331 -8.50 15.41 -7.89
CA ALA A 331 -9.49 14.42 -7.44
C ALA A 331 -9.46 14.16 -5.94
N GLY A 332 -8.36 14.44 -5.28
CA GLY A 332 -8.06 14.04 -3.91
C GLY A 332 -7.63 12.56 -3.81
N SER A 333 -7.19 12.14 -2.61
CA SER A 333 -6.84 10.76 -2.34
C SER A 333 -8.04 9.81 -2.51
N ALA A 334 -7.79 8.52 -2.72
CA ALA A 334 -8.86 7.53 -2.73
C ALA A 334 -9.64 7.56 -1.39
N ALA A 335 -8.94 7.73 -0.27
CA ALA A 335 -9.57 7.87 1.04
C ALA A 335 -10.57 9.05 1.11
N HIS A 336 -10.23 10.17 0.49
CA HIS A 336 -11.14 11.32 0.39
C HIS A 336 -12.39 10.99 -0.43
N ARG A 337 -12.23 10.37 -1.60
CA ARG A 337 -13.35 9.97 -2.46
C ARG A 337 -14.25 8.96 -1.75
N MET A 338 -13.67 7.97 -1.08
CA MET A 338 -14.37 6.97 -0.27
C MET A 338 -15.22 7.64 0.82
N ARG A 339 -14.66 8.59 1.59
CA ARG A 339 -15.41 9.34 2.62
C ARG A 339 -16.55 10.15 2.04
N ARG A 340 -16.33 10.82 0.92
CA ARG A 340 -17.39 11.61 0.26
C ARG A 340 -18.56 10.72 -0.18
N THR A 341 -18.27 9.54 -0.73
CA THR A 341 -19.31 8.59 -1.13
C THR A 341 -19.99 7.99 0.09
N ALA A 342 -19.23 7.56 1.10
CA ALA A 342 -19.82 7.04 2.34
C ALA A 342 -20.75 8.05 3.04
N ALA A 343 -20.37 9.31 3.07
CA ALA A 343 -21.19 10.37 3.67
C ALA A 343 -22.51 10.64 2.93
N ARG A 344 -22.57 10.39 1.63
CA ARG A 344 -23.76 10.61 0.80
C ARG A 344 -24.66 9.37 0.72
N GLU A 345 -24.07 8.19 0.59
CA GLU A 345 -24.72 6.97 0.12
C GLU A 345 -24.43 5.75 1.00
N GLY A 346 -23.60 5.92 2.04
CA GLY A 346 -23.22 4.86 2.97
C GLY A 346 -22.02 4.02 2.55
N LEU A 347 -21.59 3.13 3.46
CA LEU A 347 -20.36 2.37 3.30
C LEU A 347 -20.42 1.34 2.16
N LEU A 348 -21.60 0.80 1.88
CA LEU A 348 -21.75 -0.15 0.78
C LEU A 348 -21.54 0.52 -0.58
N ALA A 349 -22.05 1.75 -0.77
CA ALA A 349 -21.78 2.54 -1.97
C ALA A 349 -20.29 2.93 -2.09
N CYS A 350 -19.62 3.11 -0.95
CA CYS A 350 -18.17 3.30 -0.92
C CYS A 350 -17.43 2.07 -1.45
N THR A 351 -17.84 0.87 -1.08
CA THR A 351 -17.27 -0.38 -1.63
C THR A 351 -17.55 -0.49 -3.13
N ASP A 352 -18.77 -0.17 -3.59
CA ASP A 352 -19.11 -0.16 -5.01
C ASP A 352 -18.25 0.82 -5.82
N LEU A 353 -18.01 2.03 -5.28
CA LEU A 353 -17.07 2.99 -5.89
C LEU A 353 -15.67 2.38 -6.04
N THR A 354 -15.18 1.72 -4.99
CA THR A 354 -13.82 1.15 -5.01
C THR A 354 -13.72 -0.01 -6.00
N ILE A 355 -14.76 -0.85 -6.11
CA ILE A 355 -14.87 -1.88 -7.14
C ILE A 355 -14.81 -1.26 -8.54
N ALA A 356 -15.61 -0.20 -8.79
CA ALA A 356 -15.65 0.48 -10.08
C ALA A 356 -14.29 1.07 -10.46
N GLU A 357 -13.66 1.81 -9.54
CA GLU A 357 -12.31 2.37 -9.76
C GLU A 357 -11.25 1.28 -10.00
N THR A 358 -11.35 0.11 -9.33
CA THR A 358 -10.45 -1.04 -9.55
C THR A 358 -10.58 -1.62 -10.94
N ARG A 359 -11.80 -1.67 -11.48
CA ARG A 359 -12.11 -2.11 -12.84
C ARG A 359 -11.72 -1.09 -13.92
N GLY A 360 -11.54 0.17 -13.56
CA GLY A 360 -11.40 1.29 -14.49
C GLY A 360 -12.74 1.80 -15.05
N ASP A 361 -13.85 1.52 -14.34
CA ASP A 361 -15.18 2.04 -14.69
C ASP A 361 -15.34 3.47 -14.15
N ASP A 362 -15.97 4.37 -14.89
CA ASP A 362 -16.26 5.74 -14.45
C ASP A 362 -17.33 5.79 -13.34
N HIS A 363 -18.22 4.78 -13.30
CA HIS A 363 -19.32 4.69 -12.35
C HIS A 363 -19.56 3.24 -11.88
N PRO A 364 -20.08 3.05 -10.64
CA PRO A 364 -20.50 1.74 -10.17
C PRO A 364 -21.56 1.10 -11.08
N ARG A 365 -21.41 -0.20 -11.36
CA ARG A 365 -22.42 -0.97 -12.08
C ARG A 365 -23.66 -1.22 -11.20
N PRO A 366 -24.89 -1.31 -11.78
CA PRO A 366 -26.07 -1.69 -11.02
C PRO A 366 -25.86 -3.04 -10.32
N ARG A 367 -26.29 -3.13 -9.07
CA ARG A 367 -26.24 -4.41 -8.32
C ARG A 367 -27.21 -5.43 -8.91
N PRO A 368 -26.85 -6.71 -8.91
CA PRO A 368 -27.83 -7.77 -9.15
C PRO A 368 -28.97 -7.66 -8.14
N VAL A 369 -30.21 -7.76 -8.60
CA VAL A 369 -31.37 -7.83 -7.70
C VAL A 369 -31.29 -9.16 -6.98
N THR A 370 -30.81 -9.19 -5.73
CA THR A 370 -30.81 -10.39 -4.90
C THR A 370 -32.24 -10.64 -4.43
N ALA A 371 -32.73 -11.88 -4.59
CA ALA A 371 -34.11 -12.28 -4.27
C ALA A 371 -34.39 -12.42 -2.76
N ASP A 372 -33.52 -11.95 -1.87
CA ASP A 372 -33.72 -12.06 -0.43
C ASP A 372 -33.67 -10.68 0.25
N PRO A 373 -34.83 -10.05 0.51
CA PRO A 373 -34.92 -8.79 1.24
C PRO A 373 -34.68 -8.94 2.76
N ASP A 374 -34.61 -10.14 3.32
CA ASP A 374 -34.51 -10.36 4.77
C ASP A 374 -33.07 -10.46 5.31
N ARG A 375 -32.07 -10.48 4.43
CA ARG A 375 -30.66 -10.32 4.85
C ARG A 375 -30.26 -8.86 5.12
N ARG A 376 -31.20 -8.00 5.44
CA ARG A 376 -30.89 -6.64 5.88
C ARG A 376 -30.32 -6.68 7.28
N THR A 377 -29.04 -6.37 7.38
CA THR A 377 -28.36 -5.72 8.49
C THR A 377 -29.20 -5.54 9.76
N ALA A 378 -28.98 -6.38 10.76
CA ALA A 378 -29.35 -6.00 12.12
C ALA A 378 -28.65 -4.65 12.43
N PRO A 379 -29.37 -3.68 13.03
CA PRO A 379 -28.74 -2.43 13.43
C PRO A 379 -27.60 -2.77 14.39
N THR A 380 -26.39 -2.33 14.06
CA THR A 380 -25.25 -2.39 14.97
C THR A 380 -25.63 -1.64 16.23
N GLU A 381 -25.95 -2.36 17.30
CA GLU A 381 -25.90 -1.77 18.64
C GLU A 381 -24.51 -1.15 18.78
N ARG A 382 -24.50 0.15 19.01
CA ARG A 382 -23.27 0.88 19.32
C ARG A 382 -22.65 0.19 20.52
N PHE A 383 -21.51 -0.45 20.33
CA PHE A 383 -20.68 -0.85 21.44
C PHE A 383 -20.37 0.41 22.25
N ALA A 384 -21.00 0.55 23.39
CA ALA A 384 -20.56 1.48 24.42
C ALA A 384 -19.12 1.07 24.76
N ALA A 385 -18.18 1.97 24.56
CA ALA A 385 -16.80 1.77 24.94
C ALA A 385 -16.78 1.29 26.41
N PRO A 386 -16.05 0.20 26.75
CA PRO A 386 -15.92 -0.20 28.13
C PRO A 386 -15.29 0.97 28.88
N ALA A 387 -15.96 1.46 29.91
CA ALA A 387 -15.45 2.47 30.82
C ALA A 387 -14.25 1.86 31.57
N TYR A 388 -13.05 1.98 31.03
CA TYR A 388 -11.83 1.73 31.76
C TYR A 388 -11.60 2.85 32.75
N GLY A 389 -12.32 2.77 33.88
CA GLY A 389 -12.07 3.55 35.09
C GLY A 389 -10.87 3.00 35.85
N VAL A 390 -9.67 3.16 35.32
CA VAL A 390 -8.45 3.03 36.10
C VAL A 390 -7.69 4.35 35.96
N ARG A 391 -7.82 5.23 36.96
CA ARG A 391 -6.90 6.36 37.12
C ARG A 391 -5.51 5.81 37.40
N PRO A 392 -4.48 6.10 36.58
CA PRO A 392 -3.13 5.69 36.92
C PRO A 392 -2.65 6.42 38.20
N ALA A 393 -1.96 5.71 39.07
CA ALA A 393 -1.50 6.17 40.40
C ALA A 393 -0.47 7.32 40.37
N TRP A 394 -0.08 7.84 39.19
CA TRP A 394 0.86 8.95 39.06
C TRP A 394 0.19 10.34 38.98
N ALA A 395 -1.15 10.43 38.97
CA ALA A 395 -1.89 11.70 38.90
C ALA A 395 -2.14 12.38 40.25
N ALA A 396 -1.50 11.93 41.32
CA ALA A 396 -1.59 12.51 42.69
C ALA A 396 -0.21 13.01 43.13
N GLY A 397 0.30 14.04 42.50
CA GLY A 397 1.54 14.69 42.93
C GLY A 397 2.16 15.59 41.87
N LEU A 398 1.58 16.71 41.65
CA LEU A 398 2.20 18.00 41.24
C LEU A 398 1.25 19.11 41.59
#